data_e42042c71dc2c40241149704c04ec40e
#
_entry.id   e42042c71dc2c40241149704c04ec40e
#
_cell.length_a   1.000
_cell.length_b   1.000
_cell.length_c   1.000
_cell.angle_alpha   90.00
_cell.angle_beta   90.00
_cell.angle_gamma   90.00
#
_symmetry.space_group_name_H-M   'P 1'
#
loop_
_entity.id
_entity.type
_entity.pdbx_description
1 polymer ?
#
loop_
_entity_poly.entity_id
_entity_poly.type
_entity_poly.pdbx_seq_one_letter_code
_entity_poly.pdbx_strand_id
1 'polypeptide(L)'
;MFLCNLDVWGPDLGIMRAIIAGGGTGGHLFPGIAVAREIQRREKNAEILFVGTEQGIEARLVPQEGFRLRCLPAGSMKGVGWGARARNLVATVKGILGARRILGEFRPAVVIGVGGYASFPMLSAAILTGYPRLIMEQNAVPGLANRMLGRWVDFAALTDPRTHSYFGDRAVVTGNPVRPQFKSIPAKTHQPPFQVLVFGGSQGARSINKAVRESLPFLSEWKDRLRFVHQTGENQVHEIRSAYEDAGFNADVRAFFNGFHEQYAAADLIVARAGATTVAEIKAAGRAAILVPFPFAADDHQTQNARSMVDDDAAIMIANAKLTGERLAATIRSLLGDVARLEALERNARKAAVLDAEQRIVDLAEKAVQAHV
;
A
#
# COMPACT_ATOMS: atom_id res chain seq x y z
N MET A 1 -35.82 -2.30 -12.34
CA MET A 1 -35.60 -2.01 -13.77
C MET A 1 -34.30 -1.22 -13.84
N PHE A 2 -33.16 -1.92 -13.83
CA PHE A 2 -31.83 -1.31 -13.92
C PHE A 2 -31.50 -1.12 -15.39
N LEU A 3 -31.52 0.13 -15.83
CA LEU A 3 -30.99 0.51 -17.14
C LEU A 3 -29.46 0.31 -17.10
N CYS A 4 -29.03 -0.63 -17.88
CA CYS A 4 -27.63 -0.87 -18.20
C CYS A 4 -27.14 0.37 -18.99
N ASN A 5 -26.35 1.25 -18.36
CA ASN A 5 -25.68 2.33 -19.07
C ASN A 5 -24.55 1.73 -19.92
N LEU A 6 -24.84 1.46 -21.18
CA LEU A 6 -23.90 0.86 -22.16
C LEU A 6 -22.99 1.89 -22.86
N ASP A 7 -23.05 3.20 -22.54
CA ASP A 7 -22.38 4.25 -23.33
C ASP A 7 -21.51 5.21 -22.51
N VAL A 8 -20.91 4.78 -21.40
CA VAL A 8 -20.09 5.66 -20.55
C VAL A 8 -18.74 6.03 -21.21
N TRP A 9 -18.27 5.25 -22.20
CA TRP A 9 -16.90 5.31 -22.70
C TRP A 9 -16.71 5.98 -24.08
N GLY A 10 -17.73 6.67 -24.59
CA GLY A 10 -17.73 7.41 -25.88
C GLY A 10 -18.02 6.57 -27.11
N PRO A 11 -18.62 7.17 -28.17
CA PRO A 11 -19.20 6.44 -29.29
C PRO A 11 -18.23 5.74 -30.26
N ASP A 12 -16.91 5.96 -30.13
CA ASP A 12 -15.91 5.40 -31.05
C ASP A 12 -15.02 4.29 -30.46
N LEU A 13 -15.21 3.91 -29.18
CA LEU A 13 -14.36 2.93 -28.51
C LEU A 13 -15.20 1.80 -27.90
N GLY A 14 -15.57 0.82 -28.68
CA GLY A 14 -16.29 -0.37 -28.24
C GLY A 14 -15.56 -1.21 -27.18
N ILE A 15 -14.42 -0.76 -26.65
CA ILE A 15 -13.62 -1.44 -25.63
C ILE A 15 -12.96 -0.37 -24.75
N MET A 16 -13.17 -0.43 -23.43
CA MET A 16 -12.46 0.42 -22.47
C MET A 16 -10.95 0.12 -22.49
N ARG A 17 -10.15 1.15 -22.67
CA ARG A 17 -8.69 1.07 -22.58
C ARG A 17 -8.18 1.92 -21.43
N ALA A 18 -7.49 1.32 -20.47
CA ALA A 18 -6.90 2.05 -19.35
C ALA A 18 -5.40 1.82 -19.21
N ILE A 19 -4.65 2.87 -18.94
CA ILE A 19 -3.24 2.77 -18.55
C ILE A 19 -3.14 2.94 -17.03
N ILE A 20 -2.45 2.00 -16.36
CA ILE A 20 -2.09 2.10 -14.95
C ILE A 20 -0.57 2.27 -14.87
N ALA A 21 -0.13 3.45 -14.44
CA ALA A 21 1.27 3.84 -14.47
C ALA A 21 1.87 3.96 -13.08
N GLY A 22 2.93 3.22 -12.84
CA GLY A 22 3.68 3.26 -11.59
C GLY A 22 4.14 1.89 -11.12
N GLY A 23 4.61 1.81 -9.88
CA GLY A 23 5.17 0.59 -9.31
C GLY A 23 6.36 0.86 -8.42
N GLY A 24 7.40 0.05 -8.55
CA GLY A 24 8.61 0.07 -7.74
C GLY A 24 8.46 -0.67 -6.41
N THR A 25 7.31 -0.60 -5.76
CA THR A 25 7.00 -1.31 -4.50
C THR A 25 5.59 -1.90 -4.52
N GLY A 26 5.35 -2.90 -3.64
CA GLY A 26 4.01 -3.49 -3.48
C GLY A 26 2.95 -2.48 -3.03
N GLY A 27 3.37 -1.44 -2.30
CA GLY A 27 2.48 -0.38 -1.82
C GLY A 27 1.79 0.41 -2.93
N HIS A 28 2.41 0.53 -4.09
CA HIS A 28 1.85 1.18 -5.27
C HIS A 28 1.20 0.17 -6.23
N LEU A 29 1.83 -1.00 -6.39
CA LEU A 29 1.43 -1.97 -7.40
C LEU A 29 0.12 -2.67 -7.05
N PHE A 30 -0.03 -3.18 -5.83
CA PHE A 30 -1.24 -3.93 -5.45
C PHE A 30 -2.53 -3.10 -5.52
N PRO A 31 -2.56 -1.83 -5.08
CA PRO A 31 -3.72 -0.96 -5.32
C PRO A 31 -4.03 -0.78 -6.82
N GLY A 32 -3.01 -0.64 -7.66
CA GLY A 32 -3.19 -0.57 -9.12
C GLY A 32 -3.78 -1.85 -9.72
N ILE A 33 -3.33 -3.03 -9.26
CA ILE A 33 -3.90 -4.32 -9.68
C ILE A 33 -5.37 -4.44 -9.24
N ALA A 34 -5.71 -4.00 -8.04
CA ALA A 34 -7.10 -4.02 -7.57
C ALA A 34 -8.01 -3.14 -8.44
N VAL A 35 -7.56 -1.94 -8.82
CA VAL A 35 -8.27 -1.05 -9.75
C VAL A 35 -8.40 -1.69 -11.14
N ALA A 36 -7.33 -2.31 -11.66
CA ALA A 36 -7.36 -3.03 -12.93
C ALA A 36 -8.42 -4.14 -12.94
N ARG A 37 -8.47 -4.94 -11.87
CA ARG A 37 -9.46 -6.00 -11.70
C ARG A 37 -10.89 -5.45 -11.62
N GLU A 38 -11.10 -4.32 -10.94
CA GLU A 38 -12.40 -3.68 -10.87
C GLU A 38 -12.85 -3.15 -12.22
N ILE A 39 -11.96 -2.55 -13.01
CA ILE A 39 -12.26 -2.15 -14.39
C ILE A 39 -12.69 -3.38 -15.22
N GLN A 40 -11.93 -4.48 -15.17
CA GLN A 40 -12.29 -5.72 -15.89
C GLN A 40 -13.60 -6.35 -15.39
N ARG A 41 -13.93 -6.19 -14.09
CA ARG A 41 -15.20 -6.66 -13.52
C ARG A 41 -16.39 -5.90 -14.08
N ARG A 42 -16.25 -4.58 -14.28
CA ARG A 42 -17.29 -3.73 -14.90
C ARG A 42 -17.39 -3.95 -16.39
N GLU A 43 -16.25 -4.05 -17.06
CA GLU A 43 -16.15 -4.24 -18.49
C GLU A 43 -15.23 -5.42 -18.84
N LYS A 44 -15.83 -6.55 -19.20
CA LYS A 44 -15.10 -7.81 -19.45
C LYS A 44 -14.07 -7.71 -20.57
N ASN A 45 -14.32 -6.85 -21.57
CA ASN A 45 -13.44 -6.64 -22.71
C ASN A 45 -12.43 -5.51 -22.50
N ALA A 46 -12.34 -4.92 -21.29
CA ALA A 46 -11.42 -3.84 -21.03
C ALA A 46 -9.97 -4.25 -21.27
N GLU A 47 -9.25 -3.43 -22.02
CA GLU A 47 -7.81 -3.58 -22.23
C GLU A 47 -7.04 -2.76 -21.20
N ILE A 48 -6.25 -3.43 -20.36
CA ILE A 48 -5.45 -2.78 -19.33
C ILE A 48 -3.97 -2.91 -19.71
N LEU A 49 -3.28 -1.76 -19.73
CA LEU A 49 -1.84 -1.70 -19.91
C LEU A 49 -1.19 -1.12 -18.67
N PHE A 50 -0.34 -1.89 -18.01
CA PHE A 50 0.55 -1.36 -16.98
C PHE A 50 1.77 -0.70 -17.61
N VAL A 51 2.20 0.41 -17.03
CA VAL A 51 3.44 1.09 -17.40
C VAL A 51 4.30 1.24 -16.16
N GLY A 52 5.46 0.59 -16.17
CA GLY A 52 6.38 0.51 -15.04
C GLY A 52 7.82 0.72 -15.45
N THR A 53 8.74 0.16 -14.65
CA THR A 53 10.17 0.15 -14.88
C THR A 53 10.70 -1.27 -14.95
N GLU A 54 11.82 -1.51 -15.63
CA GLU A 54 12.42 -2.85 -15.73
C GLU A 54 12.94 -3.37 -14.38
N GLN A 55 13.30 -2.46 -13.45
CA GLN A 55 13.92 -2.81 -12.17
C GLN A 55 12.90 -2.90 -11.03
N GLY A 56 11.65 -2.51 -11.26
CA GLY A 56 10.60 -2.56 -10.26
C GLY A 56 10.00 -3.96 -10.10
N ILE A 57 9.29 -4.17 -8.99
CA ILE A 57 8.59 -5.46 -8.75
C ILE A 57 7.48 -5.71 -9.81
N GLU A 58 7.00 -4.66 -10.46
CA GLU A 58 6.01 -4.72 -11.53
C GLU A 58 6.48 -5.54 -12.72
N ALA A 59 7.78 -5.54 -13.03
CA ALA A 59 8.34 -6.33 -14.11
C ALA A 59 8.07 -7.84 -13.95
N ARG A 60 8.00 -8.32 -12.72
CA ARG A 60 7.69 -9.71 -12.40
C ARG A 60 6.21 -9.93 -12.12
N LEU A 61 5.60 -9.09 -11.27
CA LEU A 61 4.26 -9.35 -10.74
C LEU A 61 3.14 -9.03 -11.74
N VAL A 62 3.26 -7.98 -12.56
CA VAL A 62 2.21 -7.61 -13.52
C VAL A 62 1.92 -8.73 -14.54
N PRO A 63 2.94 -9.36 -15.16
CA PRO A 63 2.71 -10.51 -16.03
C PRO A 63 2.14 -11.73 -15.29
N GLN A 64 2.55 -11.97 -14.04
CA GLN A 64 1.99 -13.06 -13.22
C GLN A 64 0.51 -12.85 -12.90
N GLU A 65 0.08 -11.61 -12.79
CA GLU A 65 -1.34 -11.22 -12.62
C GLU A 65 -2.13 -11.23 -13.94
N GLY A 66 -1.49 -11.59 -15.05
CA GLY A 66 -2.13 -11.71 -16.38
C GLY A 66 -2.32 -10.37 -17.10
N PHE A 67 -1.65 -9.30 -16.68
CA PHE A 67 -1.71 -8.00 -17.33
C PHE A 67 -0.51 -7.75 -18.25
N ARG A 68 -0.74 -6.93 -19.29
CA ARG A 68 0.34 -6.46 -20.18
C ARG A 68 1.15 -5.38 -19.48
N LEU A 69 2.48 -5.44 -19.64
CA LEU A 69 3.41 -4.44 -19.10
C LEU A 69 4.24 -3.82 -20.22
N ARG A 70 4.41 -2.51 -20.17
CA ARG A 70 5.46 -1.78 -20.88
C ARG A 70 6.35 -1.05 -19.88
N CYS A 71 7.66 -1.05 -20.13
CA CYS A 71 8.63 -0.36 -19.28
C CYS A 71 9.06 0.96 -19.91
N LEU A 72 9.18 2.00 -19.07
CA LEU A 72 9.76 3.27 -19.43
C LEU A 72 11.12 3.45 -18.76
N PRO A 73 12.09 4.09 -19.42
CA PRO A 73 13.28 4.55 -18.76
C PRO A 73 12.88 5.65 -17.76
N ALA A 74 12.93 5.32 -16.47
CA ALA A 74 12.59 6.27 -15.41
C ALA A 74 13.82 6.49 -14.52
N GLY A 75 14.27 7.73 -14.43
CA GLY A 75 15.31 8.15 -13.49
C GLY A 75 14.72 8.46 -12.12
N SER A 76 15.49 8.18 -11.06
CA SER A 76 15.13 8.63 -9.72
C SER A 76 15.18 10.16 -9.66
N MET A 77 14.11 10.81 -9.19
CA MET A 77 14.12 12.26 -8.94
C MET A 77 15.02 12.64 -7.73
N LYS A 78 15.53 11.65 -7.00
CA LYS A 78 16.45 11.83 -5.87
C LYS A 78 17.89 11.54 -6.34
N GLY A 79 18.58 12.57 -6.84
CA GLY A 79 20.01 12.48 -7.19
C GLY A 79 20.83 13.45 -6.36
N VAL A 80 21.97 13.00 -5.86
CA VAL A 80 22.97 13.85 -5.20
C VAL A 80 24.05 14.23 -6.23
N GLY A 81 24.24 15.54 -6.44
CA GLY A 81 25.26 16.08 -7.36
C GLY A 81 24.74 16.47 -8.75
N TRP A 82 25.43 17.43 -9.40
CA TRP A 82 25.02 18.03 -10.67
C TRP A 82 24.92 17.03 -11.83
N GLY A 83 25.89 16.10 -11.93
CA GLY A 83 25.89 15.09 -12.98
C GLY A 83 24.75 14.07 -12.83
N ALA A 84 24.36 13.74 -11.61
CA ALA A 84 23.21 12.88 -11.35
C ALA A 84 21.89 13.59 -11.71
N ARG A 85 21.79 14.88 -11.39
CA ARG A 85 20.61 15.71 -11.74
C ARG A 85 20.45 15.83 -13.26
N ALA A 86 21.53 16.08 -14.01
CA ALA A 86 21.49 16.14 -15.46
C ALA A 86 21.06 14.80 -16.08
N ARG A 87 21.64 13.67 -15.63
CA ARG A 87 21.23 12.33 -16.10
C ARG A 87 19.76 12.04 -15.80
N ASN A 88 19.30 12.39 -14.60
CA ASN A 88 17.90 12.17 -14.19
C ASN A 88 16.94 13.04 -15.02
N LEU A 89 17.30 14.29 -15.36
CA LEU A 89 16.52 15.15 -16.23
C LEU A 89 16.39 14.55 -17.63
N VAL A 90 17.51 14.09 -18.22
CA VAL A 90 17.52 13.44 -19.53
C VAL A 90 16.65 12.16 -19.50
N ALA A 91 16.78 11.34 -18.45
CA ALA A 91 15.97 10.14 -18.29
C ALA A 91 14.47 10.47 -18.17
N THR A 92 14.12 11.53 -17.43
CA THR A 92 12.75 12.01 -17.30
C THR A 92 12.18 12.47 -18.65
N VAL A 93 12.93 13.27 -19.40
CA VAL A 93 12.51 13.72 -20.76
C VAL A 93 12.32 12.53 -21.69
N LYS A 94 13.29 11.61 -21.73
CA LYS A 94 13.13 10.35 -22.51
C LYS A 94 11.94 9.54 -22.06
N GLY A 95 11.67 9.49 -20.76
CA GLY A 95 10.49 8.84 -20.18
C GLY A 95 9.19 9.48 -20.67
N ILE A 96 9.09 10.81 -20.68
CA ILE A 96 7.91 11.54 -21.18
C ILE A 96 7.69 11.30 -22.68
N LEU A 97 8.76 11.33 -23.49
CA LEU A 97 8.67 11.04 -24.93
C LEU A 97 8.23 9.59 -25.19
N GLY A 98 8.78 8.62 -24.43
CA GLY A 98 8.36 7.23 -24.48
C GLY A 98 6.89 7.04 -24.07
N ALA A 99 6.48 7.74 -23.00
CA ALA A 99 5.10 7.74 -22.54
C ALA A 99 4.13 8.32 -23.60
N ARG A 100 4.52 9.42 -24.25
CA ARG A 100 3.72 10.00 -25.35
C ARG A 100 3.54 9.02 -26.52
N ARG A 101 4.60 8.25 -26.84
CA ARG A 101 4.49 7.21 -27.87
C ARG A 101 3.53 6.09 -27.44
N ILE A 102 3.60 5.64 -26.19
CA ILE A 102 2.67 4.63 -25.64
C ILE A 102 1.23 5.13 -25.70
N LEU A 103 0.97 6.40 -25.33
CA LEU A 103 -0.36 7.02 -25.42
C LEU A 103 -0.89 7.01 -26.87
N GLY A 104 -0.07 7.40 -27.83
CA GLY A 104 -0.46 7.43 -29.24
C GLY A 104 -0.74 6.03 -29.83
N GLU A 105 0.01 5.01 -29.41
CA GLU A 105 -0.16 3.62 -29.83
C GLU A 105 -1.36 2.94 -29.16
N PHE A 106 -1.51 3.11 -27.84
CA PHE A 106 -2.53 2.42 -27.05
C PHE A 106 -3.86 3.16 -27.03
N ARG A 107 -3.87 4.51 -27.15
CA ARG A 107 -5.05 5.38 -27.13
C ARG A 107 -5.98 5.07 -25.95
N PRO A 108 -5.52 5.26 -24.70
CA PRO A 108 -6.33 4.96 -23.53
C PRO A 108 -7.49 5.95 -23.38
N ALA A 109 -8.60 5.50 -22.80
CA ALA A 109 -9.67 6.37 -22.33
C ALA A 109 -9.24 7.14 -21.07
N VAL A 110 -8.41 6.51 -20.20
CA VAL A 110 -7.93 7.12 -18.96
C VAL A 110 -6.52 6.65 -18.61
N VAL A 111 -5.75 7.52 -17.95
CA VAL A 111 -4.43 7.24 -17.38
C VAL A 111 -4.48 7.38 -15.87
N ILE A 112 -4.19 6.30 -15.15
CA ILE A 112 -4.20 6.25 -13.67
C ILE A 112 -2.77 6.14 -13.18
N GLY A 113 -2.28 7.17 -12.49
CA GLY A 113 -0.98 7.15 -11.84
C GLY A 113 -1.07 6.60 -10.42
N VAL A 114 -0.41 5.49 -10.15
CA VAL A 114 -0.43 4.83 -8.83
C VAL A 114 0.79 5.17 -7.97
N GLY A 115 1.63 6.09 -8.42
CA GLY A 115 2.90 6.45 -7.76
C GLY A 115 4.10 5.64 -8.28
N GLY A 116 5.27 5.96 -7.76
CA GLY A 116 6.54 5.39 -8.24
C GLY A 116 7.10 6.12 -9.47
N TYR A 117 8.25 5.61 -9.96
CA TYR A 117 9.05 6.34 -10.96
C TYR A 117 8.39 6.47 -12.34
N ALA A 118 7.61 5.48 -12.78
CA ALA A 118 6.96 5.50 -14.09
C ALA A 118 5.68 6.37 -14.12
N SER A 119 5.09 6.65 -12.96
CA SER A 119 3.87 7.46 -12.85
C SER A 119 4.08 8.89 -13.33
N PHE A 120 5.20 9.53 -12.94
CA PHE A 120 5.49 10.92 -13.29
C PHE A 120 5.58 11.15 -14.81
N PRO A 121 6.43 10.44 -15.59
CA PRO A 121 6.50 10.65 -17.03
C PRO A 121 5.21 10.32 -17.75
N MET A 122 4.47 9.29 -17.32
CA MET A 122 3.21 8.91 -17.96
C MET A 122 2.11 9.95 -17.74
N LEU A 123 1.91 10.41 -16.50
CA LEU A 123 0.95 11.48 -16.20
C LEU A 123 1.35 12.81 -16.83
N SER A 124 2.66 13.13 -16.87
CA SER A 124 3.13 14.33 -17.58
C SER A 124 2.78 14.28 -19.07
N ALA A 125 2.99 13.15 -19.71
CA ALA A 125 2.61 12.97 -21.12
C ALA A 125 1.09 13.05 -21.31
N ALA A 126 0.28 12.46 -20.42
CA ALA A 126 -1.17 12.54 -20.45
C ALA A 126 -1.69 13.98 -20.31
N ILE A 127 -1.08 14.77 -19.40
CA ILE A 127 -1.36 16.20 -19.24
C ILE A 127 -1.07 16.97 -20.55
N LEU A 128 0.10 16.76 -21.14
CA LEU A 128 0.53 17.45 -22.35
C LEU A 128 -0.28 17.10 -23.60
N THR A 129 -0.91 15.92 -23.60
CA THR A 129 -1.68 15.41 -24.74
C THR A 129 -3.19 15.42 -24.53
N GLY A 130 -3.66 15.91 -23.36
CA GLY A 130 -5.10 16.09 -23.07
C GLY A 130 -5.85 14.81 -22.71
N TYR A 131 -5.19 13.70 -22.42
CA TYR A 131 -5.88 12.47 -21.99
C TYR A 131 -6.49 12.63 -20.59
N PRO A 132 -7.67 12.04 -20.30
CA PRO A 132 -8.22 11.90 -18.96
C PRO A 132 -7.22 11.23 -18.02
N ARG A 133 -7.06 11.76 -16.80
CA ARG A 133 -5.99 11.33 -15.89
C ARG A 133 -6.33 11.50 -14.43
N LEU A 134 -5.88 10.54 -13.66
CA LEU A 134 -6.16 10.40 -12.23
C LEU A 134 -4.87 10.06 -11.49
N ILE A 135 -4.69 10.63 -10.30
CA ILE A 135 -3.65 10.23 -9.34
C ILE A 135 -4.28 9.36 -8.24
N MET A 136 -3.59 8.31 -7.85
CA MET A 136 -3.83 7.61 -6.58
C MET A 136 -2.73 7.99 -5.59
N GLU A 137 -3.12 8.47 -4.40
CA GLU A 137 -2.18 8.76 -3.31
C GLU A 137 -2.52 7.91 -2.09
N GLN A 138 -1.63 6.98 -1.80
CA GLN A 138 -1.82 5.99 -0.74
C GLN A 138 -1.40 6.51 0.63
N ASN A 139 -0.47 7.44 0.71
CA ASN A 139 0.12 7.92 1.95
C ASN A 139 -0.59 9.16 2.48
N ALA A 140 -0.49 9.35 3.80
CA ALA A 140 -0.96 10.56 4.47
C ALA A 140 -0.12 11.82 4.13
N VAL A 141 1.07 11.65 3.55
CA VAL A 141 1.88 12.73 2.95
C VAL A 141 2.14 12.36 1.49
N PRO A 142 1.69 13.17 0.52
CA PRO A 142 1.81 12.83 -0.88
C PRO A 142 3.26 12.81 -1.35
N GLY A 143 3.57 11.84 -2.22
CA GLY A 143 4.86 11.80 -2.88
C GLY A 143 5.13 13.02 -3.77
N LEU A 144 6.43 13.37 -3.96
CA LEU A 144 6.83 14.56 -4.72
C LEU A 144 6.20 14.61 -6.12
N ALA A 145 6.16 13.49 -6.85
CA ALA A 145 5.55 13.41 -8.18
C ALA A 145 4.07 13.79 -8.14
N ASN A 146 3.31 13.25 -7.19
CA ASN A 146 1.89 13.52 -7.04
C ASN A 146 1.64 14.98 -6.63
N ARG A 147 2.48 15.56 -5.74
CA ARG A 147 2.41 16.99 -5.39
C ARG A 147 2.64 17.90 -6.60
N MET A 148 3.62 17.56 -7.45
CA MET A 148 3.94 18.37 -8.65
C MET A 148 2.83 18.34 -9.70
N LEU A 149 2.21 17.17 -9.91
CA LEU A 149 1.22 16.97 -10.96
C LEU A 149 -0.23 17.19 -10.48
N GLY A 150 -0.46 17.24 -9.18
CA GLY A 150 -1.79 17.23 -8.59
C GLY A 150 -2.74 18.32 -9.06
N ARG A 151 -2.20 19.50 -9.43
CA ARG A 151 -3.00 20.61 -9.98
C ARG A 151 -3.45 20.41 -11.44
N TRP A 152 -2.88 19.41 -12.12
CA TRP A 152 -3.09 19.18 -13.55
C TRP A 152 -3.85 17.90 -13.87
N VAL A 153 -4.24 17.14 -12.85
CA VAL A 153 -5.07 15.94 -13.01
C VAL A 153 -6.54 16.28 -12.86
N ASP A 154 -7.41 15.40 -13.35
CA ASP A 154 -8.85 15.58 -13.23
C ASP A 154 -9.28 15.28 -11.80
N PHE A 155 -8.78 14.17 -11.22
CA PHE A 155 -9.02 13.79 -9.83
C PHE A 155 -7.76 13.24 -9.16
N ALA A 156 -7.70 13.41 -7.84
CA ALA A 156 -6.74 12.75 -6.95
C ALA A 156 -7.51 11.87 -5.95
N ALA A 157 -7.38 10.56 -6.11
CA ALA A 157 -7.96 9.57 -5.23
C ALA A 157 -7.05 9.39 -3.99
N LEU A 158 -7.53 9.81 -2.83
CA LEU A 158 -6.74 9.89 -1.60
C LEU A 158 -7.13 8.81 -0.61
N THR A 159 -6.14 8.26 0.07
CA THR A 159 -6.37 7.34 1.20
C THR A 159 -6.68 8.10 2.48
N ASP A 160 -6.00 9.21 2.72
CA ASP A 160 -6.09 9.97 3.98
C ASP A 160 -6.66 11.38 3.70
N PRO A 161 -7.72 11.81 4.42
CA PRO A 161 -8.32 13.13 4.22
C PRO A 161 -7.35 14.29 4.51
N ARG A 162 -6.29 14.08 5.29
CA ARG A 162 -5.27 15.11 5.58
C ARG A 162 -4.47 15.51 4.36
N THR A 163 -4.45 14.68 3.32
CA THR A 163 -3.81 15.01 2.02
C THR A 163 -4.65 15.94 1.13
N HIS A 164 -5.91 16.22 1.50
CA HIS A 164 -6.83 17.05 0.71
C HIS A 164 -6.23 18.42 0.35
N SER A 165 -5.56 19.07 1.29
CA SER A 165 -4.97 20.42 1.10
C SER A 165 -3.93 20.50 -0.02
N TYR A 166 -3.32 19.38 -0.43
CA TYR A 166 -2.35 19.34 -1.52
C TYR A 166 -2.99 19.32 -2.92
N PHE A 167 -4.27 18.94 -3.03
CA PHE A 167 -4.95 18.70 -4.30
C PHE A 167 -6.18 19.59 -4.52
N GLY A 168 -6.64 20.29 -3.47
CA GLY A 168 -7.81 21.18 -3.53
C GLY A 168 -9.07 20.46 -4.02
N ASP A 169 -9.84 21.10 -4.91
CA ASP A 169 -11.12 20.57 -5.42
C ASP A 169 -11.01 19.26 -6.21
N ARG A 170 -9.78 18.84 -6.58
CA ARG A 170 -9.53 17.56 -7.25
C ARG A 170 -9.43 16.39 -6.28
N ALA A 171 -9.30 16.67 -4.98
CA ALA A 171 -9.14 15.70 -3.93
C ALA A 171 -10.45 14.95 -3.64
N VAL A 172 -10.42 13.63 -3.74
CA VAL A 172 -11.54 12.78 -3.32
C VAL A 172 -11.01 11.66 -2.43
N VAL A 173 -11.54 11.53 -1.21
CA VAL A 173 -11.17 10.46 -0.30
C VAL A 173 -11.85 9.16 -0.72
N THR A 174 -11.05 8.26 -1.28
CA THR A 174 -11.52 6.96 -1.79
C THR A 174 -11.09 5.80 -0.91
N GLY A 175 -10.13 6.00 -0.02
CA GLY A 175 -9.43 4.91 0.64
C GLY A 175 -8.34 4.29 -0.25
N ASN A 176 -7.65 3.28 0.28
CA ASN A 176 -6.63 2.52 -0.45
C ASN A 176 -7.17 1.12 -0.79
N PRO A 177 -7.18 0.71 -2.06
CA PRO A 177 -7.62 -0.63 -2.45
C PRO A 177 -6.84 -1.73 -1.72
N VAL A 178 -7.54 -2.68 -1.17
CA VAL A 178 -6.99 -3.85 -0.49
C VAL A 178 -7.40 -5.13 -1.19
N ARG A 179 -6.54 -6.14 -1.12
CA ARG A 179 -6.82 -7.47 -1.67
C ARG A 179 -8.10 -8.05 -1.05
N PRO A 180 -8.99 -8.68 -1.83
CA PRO A 180 -10.31 -9.15 -1.35
C PRO A 180 -10.23 -10.05 -0.11
N GLN A 181 -9.18 -10.87 0.01
CA GLN A 181 -8.97 -11.80 1.11
C GLN A 181 -8.88 -11.08 2.48
N PHE A 182 -8.39 -9.84 2.54
CA PHE A 182 -8.33 -9.07 3.79
C PHE A 182 -9.69 -8.49 4.20
N LYS A 183 -10.55 -8.21 3.22
CA LYS A 183 -11.90 -7.65 3.47
C LYS A 183 -12.83 -8.67 4.10
N SER A 184 -12.61 -9.96 3.83
CA SER A 184 -13.44 -11.07 4.32
C SER A 184 -12.95 -11.69 5.63
N ILE A 185 -11.88 -11.15 6.25
CA ILE A 185 -11.39 -11.65 7.53
C ILE A 185 -12.45 -11.40 8.63
N PRO A 186 -12.95 -12.45 9.32
CA PRO A 186 -13.96 -12.31 10.36
C PRO A 186 -13.36 -11.69 11.64
N ALA A 187 -14.23 -11.19 12.50
CA ALA A 187 -13.85 -10.87 13.88
C ALA A 187 -13.32 -12.13 14.58
N LYS A 188 -12.40 -11.94 15.52
CA LYS A 188 -11.76 -13.03 16.24
C LYS A 188 -12.11 -12.97 17.73
N THR A 189 -12.29 -14.13 18.35
CA THR A 189 -12.34 -14.28 19.80
C THR A 189 -10.92 -14.46 20.32
N HIS A 190 -10.54 -13.67 21.32
CA HIS A 190 -9.20 -13.64 21.87
C HIS A 190 -9.07 -14.53 23.10
N GLN A 191 -8.22 -15.54 23.01
CA GLN A 191 -7.89 -16.43 24.12
C GLN A 191 -6.47 -17.00 23.95
N PRO A 192 -5.76 -17.29 25.05
CA PRO A 192 -4.45 -17.91 24.95
C PRO A 192 -4.50 -19.31 24.31
N PRO A 193 -3.45 -19.72 23.55
CA PRO A 193 -2.27 -18.91 23.25
C PRO A 193 -2.55 -17.83 22.20
N PHE A 194 -2.23 -16.58 22.54
CA PHE A 194 -2.40 -15.44 21.63
C PHE A 194 -1.36 -15.45 20.51
N GLN A 195 -1.77 -15.25 19.27
CA GLN A 195 -0.87 -15.14 18.13
C GLN A 195 -0.44 -13.71 17.88
N VAL A 196 0.85 -13.45 18.00
CA VAL A 196 1.47 -12.17 17.63
C VAL A 196 2.09 -12.30 16.25
N LEU A 197 1.54 -11.58 15.26
CA LEU A 197 2.07 -11.50 13.91
C LEU A 197 3.07 -10.35 13.81
N VAL A 198 4.32 -10.64 13.44
CA VAL A 198 5.39 -9.65 13.33
C VAL A 198 5.90 -9.57 11.90
N PHE A 199 5.97 -8.37 11.34
CA PHE A 199 6.58 -8.17 10.02
C PHE A 199 7.00 -6.72 9.75
N GLY A 200 7.96 -6.55 8.85
CA GLY A 200 8.47 -5.24 8.44
C GLY A 200 8.27 -4.92 6.95
N GLY A 201 7.41 -5.69 6.25
CA GLY A 201 7.31 -5.71 4.79
C GLY A 201 8.13 -6.85 4.19
N SER A 202 8.22 -6.93 2.85
CA SER A 202 8.85 -8.06 2.14
C SER A 202 10.34 -8.24 2.43
N GLN A 203 11.04 -7.16 2.82
CA GLN A 203 12.48 -7.19 3.15
C GLN A 203 12.74 -7.38 4.65
N GLY A 204 11.69 -7.49 5.46
CA GLY A 204 11.80 -7.45 6.91
C GLY A 204 12.11 -6.05 7.45
N ALA A 205 12.30 -5.94 8.77
CA ALA A 205 12.68 -4.69 9.44
C ALA A 205 13.65 -4.95 10.59
N ARG A 206 14.92 -4.66 10.38
CA ARG A 206 16.01 -4.96 11.36
C ARG A 206 15.69 -4.44 12.76
N SER A 207 15.14 -3.24 12.91
CA SER A 207 14.84 -2.69 14.24
C SER A 207 13.65 -3.39 14.90
N ILE A 208 12.65 -3.83 14.17
CA ILE A 208 11.53 -4.64 14.70
C ILE A 208 12.09 -6.02 15.11
N ASN A 209 12.83 -6.69 14.23
CA ASN A 209 13.42 -7.99 14.49
C ASN A 209 14.30 -7.96 15.75
N LYS A 210 15.17 -6.93 15.86
CA LYS A 210 15.99 -6.69 17.06
C LYS A 210 15.15 -6.51 18.31
N ALA A 211 14.16 -5.63 18.26
CA ALA A 211 13.31 -5.33 19.41
C ALA A 211 12.48 -6.55 19.86
N VAL A 212 12.02 -7.37 18.91
CA VAL A 212 11.33 -8.63 19.23
C VAL A 212 12.27 -9.58 19.94
N ARG A 213 13.48 -9.82 19.42
CA ARG A 213 14.49 -10.67 20.08
C ARG A 213 14.76 -10.16 21.50
N GLU A 214 15.00 -8.87 21.67
CA GLU A 214 15.26 -8.25 22.97
C GLU A 214 14.04 -8.25 23.90
N SER A 215 12.82 -8.45 23.40
CA SER A 215 11.60 -8.51 24.21
C SER A 215 11.38 -9.89 24.85
N LEU A 216 11.96 -10.95 24.33
CA LEU A 216 11.69 -12.32 24.79
C LEU A 216 11.97 -12.55 26.28
N PRO A 217 13.08 -12.07 26.88
CA PRO A 217 13.31 -12.19 28.33
C PRO A 217 12.21 -11.53 29.16
N PHE A 218 11.66 -10.39 28.72
CA PHE A 218 10.60 -9.67 29.41
C PHE A 218 9.20 -10.30 29.23
N LEU A 219 9.09 -11.30 28.33
CA LEU A 219 7.87 -12.07 28.06
C LEU A 219 7.93 -13.50 28.59
N SER A 220 8.99 -13.87 29.34
CA SER A 220 9.24 -15.25 29.78
C SER A 220 8.06 -15.87 30.55
N GLU A 221 7.37 -15.10 31.40
CA GLU A 221 6.17 -15.54 32.13
C GLU A 221 4.94 -15.77 31.20
N TRP A 222 5.01 -15.28 29.97
CA TRP A 222 3.95 -15.36 28.97
C TRP A 222 4.20 -16.41 27.90
N LYS A 223 5.32 -17.15 27.95
CA LYS A 223 5.76 -18.03 26.87
C LYS A 223 4.69 -19.06 26.46
N ASP A 224 3.98 -19.66 27.43
CA ASP A 224 2.93 -20.65 27.16
C ASP A 224 1.59 -20.00 26.70
N ARG A 225 1.49 -18.68 26.83
CA ARG A 225 0.33 -17.88 26.41
C ARG A 225 0.51 -17.17 25.09
N LEU A 226 1.73 -17.24 24.50
CA LEU A 226 2.10 -16.55 23.27
C LEU A 226 2.55 -17.53 22.19
N ARG A 227 2.14 -17.26 20.98
CA ARG A 227 2.69 -17.83 19.76
C ARG A 227 3.11 -16.71 18.83
N PHE A 228 4.29 -16.78 18.25
CA PHE A 228 4.75 -15.81 17.27
C PHE A 228 4.67 -16.35 15.84
N VAL A 229 4.25 -15.49 14.91
CA VAL A 229 4.43 -15.68 13.47
C VAL A 229 5.24 -14.51 12.98
N HIS A 230 6.48 -14.74 12.51
CA HIS A 230 7.41 -13.65 12.26
C HIS A 230 8.01 -13.73 10.86
N GLN A 231 7.68 -12.73 10.02
CA GLN A 231 8.31 -12.50 8.72
C GLN A 231 9.51 -11.57 8.89
N THR A 232 10.71 -12.13 8.89
CA THR A 232 11.96 -11.42 9.20
C THR A 232 12.64 -10.77 8.00
N GLY A 233 12.30 -11.19 6.77
CA GLY A 233 13.14 -11.02 5.60
C GLY A 233 14.30 -12.04 5.58
N GLU A 234 14.91 -12.20 4.41
CA GLU A 234 15.90 -13.27 4.15
C GLU A 234 17.10 -13.23 5.11
N ASN A 235 17.62 -12.01 5.36
CA ASN A 235 18.92 -11.84 6.04
C ASN A 235 18.92 -12.15 7.54
N GLN A 236 17.76 -12.27 8.19
CA GLN A 236 17.68 -12.44 9.66
C GLN A 236 16.86 -13.65 10.11
N VAL A 237 16.42 -14.51 9.20
CA VAL A 237 15.55 -15.64 9.51
C VAL A 237 16.19 -16.62 10.51
N HIS A 238 17.46 -16.95 10.32
CA HIS A 238 18.19 -17.87 11.20
C HIS A 238 18.40 -17.28 12.59
N GLU A 239 18.90 -16.04 12.66
CA GLU A 239 19.15 -15.33 13.93
C GLU A 239 17.88 -15.25 14.78
N ILE A 240 16.75 -14.86 14.17
CA ILE A 240 15.50 -14.70 14.90
C ILE A 240 14.88 -16.04 15.29
N ARG A 241 14.99 -17.06 14.45
CA ARG A 241 14.53 -18.41 14.78
C ARG A 241 15.27 -18.95 16.00
N SER A 242 16.60 -18.92 16.01
CA SER A 242 17.39 -19.35 17.18
C SER A 242 17.02 -18.59 18.44
N ALA A 243 16.79 -17.28 18.35
CA ALA A 243 16.41 -16.50 19.52
C ALA A 243 15.07 -16.93 20.14
N TYR A 244 14.08 -17.32 19.34
CA TYR A 244 12.82 -17.89 19.85
C TYR A 244 13.02 -19.27 20.45
N GLU A 245 13.82 -20.14 19.80
CA GLU A 245 14.14 -21.49 20.28
C GLU A 245 14.87 -21.43 21.62
N ASP A 246 15.91 -20.59 21.74
CA ASP A 246 16.72 -20.41 22.96
C ASP A 246 15.87 -19.86 24.13
N ALA A 247 14.91 -18.99 23.83
CA ALA A 247 13.98 -18.43 24.81
C ALA A 247 12.78 -19.35 25.11
N GLY A 248 12.61 -20.46 24.39
CA GLY A 248 11.55 -21.44 24.57
C GLY A 248 10.16 -20.99 24.13
N PHE A 249 10.06 -20.07 23.16
CA PHE A 249 8.81 -19.62 22.60
C PHE A 249 8.36 -20.43 21.39
N ASN A 250 7.06 -20.69 21.28
CA ASN A 250 6.46 -21.24 20.06
C ASN A 250 6.43 -20.17 18.96
N ALA A 251 7.19 -20.38 17.87
CA ALA A 251 7.30 -19.41 16.79
C ALA A 251 7.39 -20.05 15.40
N ASP A 252 6.64 -19.55 14.42
CA ASP A 252 6.82 -19.81 12.99
C ASP A 252 7.59 -18.63 12.37
N VAL A 253 8.88 -18.85 12.09
CA VAL A 253 9.78 -17.80 11.59
C VAL A 253 10.17 -18.09 10.16
N ARG A 254 9.82 -17.20 9.25
CA ARG A 254 10.11 -17.31 7.82
C ARG A 254 10.65 -16.01 7.24
N ALA A 255 11.42 -16.12 6.17
CA ALA A 255 11.86 -14.97 5.39
C ALA A 255 10.65 -14.25 4.76
N PHE A 256 9.71 -15.02 4.22
CA PHE A 256 8.49 -14.53 3.56
C PHE A 256 7.34 -15.55 3.69
N PHE A 257 6.13 -15.06 3.86
CA PHE A 257 4.91 -15.87 3.88
C PHE A 257 4.11 -15.66 2.59
N ASN A 258 3.75 -16.76 1.91
CA ASN A 258 2.66 -16.77 0.95
C ASN A 258 1.33 -16.85 1.71
N GLY A 259 0.23 -16.38 1.11
CA GLY A 259 -1.08 -16.41 1.78
C GLY A 259 -1.14 -15.54 3.05
N PHE A 260 -0.50 -14.36 3.04
CA PHE A 260 -0.30 -13.53 4.23
C PHE A 260 -1.60 -13.11 4.93
N HIS A 261 -2.72 -13.09 4.21
CA HIS A 261 -4.05 -12.84 4.78
C HIS A 261 -4.48 -13.89 5.82
N GLU A 262 -4.02 -15.15 5.70
CA GLU A 262 -4.28 -16.20 6.69
C GLU A 262 -3.60 -15.87 8.02
N GLN A 263 -2.41 -15.28 7.96
CA GLN A 263 -1.68 -14.86 9.15
C GLN A 263 -2.37 -13.69 9.86
N TYR A 264 -2.97 -12.77 9.08
CA TYR A 264 -3.82 -11.71 9.64
C TYR A 264 -5.09 -12.29 10.28
N ALA A 265 -5.72 -13.26 9.63
CA ALA A 265 -6.94 -13.90 10.17
C ALA A 265 -6.68 -14.57 11.52
N ALA A 266 -5.53 -15.21 11.67
CA ALA A 266 -5.12 -15.91 12.89
C ALA A 266 -4.54 -14.99 13.98
N ALA A 267 -4.09 -13.77 13.63
CA ALA A 267 -3.44 -12.86 14.57
C ALA A 267 -4.40 -12.29 15.61
N ASP A 268 -3.94 -12.24 16.88
CA ASP A 268 -4.56 -11.47 17.95
C ASP A 268 -3.97 -10.06 18.02
N LEU A 269 -2.68 -9.93 17.70
CA LEU A 269 -1.98 -8.65 17.69
C LEU A 269 -0.98 -8.62 16.54
N ILE A 270 -0.91 -7.49 15.85
CA ILE A 270 0.06 -7.27 14.77
C ILE A 270 1.13 -6.28 15.23
N VAL A 271 2.40 -6.58 14.95
CA VAL A 271 3.53 -5.66 15.10
C VAL A 271 4.13 -5.42 13.72
N ALA A 272 4.01 -4.21 13.20
CA ALA A 272 4.38 -3.94 11.81
C ALA A 272 4.92 -2.53 11.55
N ARG A 273 5.52 -2.34 10.36
CA ARG A 273 5.73 -1.00 9.77
C ARG A 273 4.39 -0.38 9.36
N ALA A 274 4.38 0.96 9.25
CA ALA A 274 3.19 1.73 8.90
C ALA A 274 3.15 2.14 7.42
N GLY A 275 3.45 1.20 6.52
CA GLY A 275 3.22 1.43 5.08
C GLY A 275 1.73 1.60 4.78
N ALA A 276 1.37 2.43 3.80
CA ALA A 276 -0.03 2.74 3.49
C ALA A 276 -0.89 1.48 3.21
N THR A 277 -0.35 0.52 2.45
CA THR A 277 -1.05 -0.75 2.18
C THR A 277 -1.20 -1.59 3.45
N THR A 278 -0.16 -1.66 4.30
CA THR A 278 -0.22 -2.37 5.59
C THR A 278 -1.31 -1.78 6.49
N VAL A 279 -1.37 -0.46 6.61
CA VAL A 279 -2.39 0.25 7.39
C VAL A 279 -3.79 -0.04 6.85
N ALA A 280 -3.98 0.01 5.52
CA ALA A 280 -5.25 -0.31 4.88
C ALA A 280 -5.67 -1.78 5.11
N GLU A 281 -4.72 -2.72 5.01
CA GLU A 281 -4.95 -4.15 5.27
C GLU A 281 -5.30 -4.42 6.74
N ILE A 282 -4.63 -3.76 7.70
CA ILE A 282 -4.96 -3.86 9.12
C ILE A 282 -6.38 -3.33 9.39
N LYS A 283 -6.72 -2.16 8.83
CA LYS A 283 -8.08 -1.60 8.93
C LYS A 283 -9.11 -2.57 8.33
N ALA A 284 -8.89 -3.08 7.13
CA ALA A 284 -9.81 -4.00 6.46
C ALA A 284 -9.96 -5.33 7.20
N ALA A 285 -8.88 -5.88 7.74
CA ALA A 285 -8.89 -7.09 8.55
C ALA A 285 -9.50 -6.86 9.95
N GLY A 286 -9.59 -5.60 10.42
CA GLY A 286 -10.04 -5.27 11.77
C GLY A 286 -9.17 -5.96 12.81
N ARG A 287 -7.86 -5.71 12.79
CA ARG A 287 -6.90 -6.29 13.75
C ARG A 287 -6.23 -5.19 14.56
N ALA A 288 -6.04 -5.46 15.84
CA ALA A 288 -5.26 -4.60 16.71
C ALA A 288 -3.79 -4.60 16.28
N ALA A 289 -3.13 -3.44 16.32
CA ALA A 289 -1.76 -3.32 15.86
C ALA A 289 -0.90 -2.40 16.73
N ILE A 290 0.39 -2.76 16.83
CA ILE A 290 1.50 -1.91 17.25
C ILE A 290 2.24 -1.50 15.98
N LEU A 291 2.15 -0.23 15.61
CA LEU A 291 2.79 0.32 14.43
C LEU A 291 4.14 0.94 14.78
N VAL A 292 5.16 0.53 14.06
CA VAL A 292 6.53 1.07 14.19
C VAL A 292 6.92 1.73 12.87
N PRO A 293 6.73 3.05 12.70
CA PRO A 293 7.06 3.74 11.47
C PRO A 293 8.51 3.57 11.06
N PHE A 294 8.79 3.45 9.76
CA PHE A 294 10.14 3.41 9.23
C PHE A 294 10.77 4.79 9.28
N PRO A 295 11.92 4.98 9.98
CA PRO A 295 12.46 6.31 10.29
C PRO A 295 13.04 7.03 9.07
N PHE A 296 13.33 6.32 7.98
CA PHE A 296 13.89 6.87 6.74
C PHE A 296 12.85 6.92 5.62
N ALA A 297 11.57 6.82 5.97
CA ALA A 297 10.49 7.00 5.01
C ALA A 297 10.51 8.42 4.43
N ALA A 298 10.35 8.53 3.12
CA ALA A 298 10.35 9.84 2.46
C ALA A 298 9.28 10.74 3.08
N ASP A 299 9.67 11.99 3.40
CA ASP A 299 8.77 12.99 4.01
C ASP A 299 8.02 12.46 5.26
N ASP A 300 8.62 11.49 5.98
CA ASP A 300 8.09 10.87 7.19
C ASP A 300 6.65 10.33 7.05
N HIS A 301 6.27 9.91 5.84
CA HIS A 301 4.90 9.48 5.55
C HIS A 301 4.44 8.31 6.42
N GLN A 302 5.34 7.39 6.85
CA GLN A 302 4.93 6.27 7.69
C GLN A 302 4.50 6.71 9.11
N THR A 303 5.13 7.72 9.67
CA THR A 303 4.67 8.29 10.95
C THR A 303 3.27 8.89 10.79
N GLN A 304 3.00 9.57 9.69
CA GLN A 304 1.67 10.14 9.45
C GLN A 304 0.61 9.05 9.18
N ASN A 305 0.96 7.99 8.44
CA ASN A 305 0.08 6.83 8.26
C ASN A 305 -0.26 6.16 9.61
N ALA A 306 0.74 6.00 10.51
CA ALA A 306 0.50 5.44 11.83
C ALA A 306 -0.37 6.36 12.70
N ARG A 307 -0.11 7.68 12.66
CA ARG A 307 -0.91 8.68 13.40
C ARG A 307 -2.38 8.63 12.98
N SER A 308 -2.69 8.45 11.71
CA SER A 308 -4.08 8.27 11.26
C SER A 308 -4.81 7.16 12.02
N MET A 309 -4.14 6.03 12.28
CA MET A 309 -4.75 4.96 13.09
C MET A 309 -4.81 5.27 14.58
N VAL A 310 -3.80 5.98 15.10
CA VAL A 310 -3.78 6.37 16.53
C VAL A 310 -4.86 7.40 16.82
N ASP A 311 -5.05 8.36 15.92
CA ASP A 311 -6.08 9.41 16.06
C ASP A 311 -7.50 8.79 16.02
N ASP A 312 -7.68 7.69 15.28
CA ASP A 312 -8.91 6.89 15.24
C ASP A 312 -9.03 5.91 16.43
N ASP A 313 -8.09 5.92 17.38
CA ASP A 313 -7.95 4.92 18.47
C ASP A 313 -7.98 3.47 17.94
N ALA A 314 -7.35 3.23 16.80
CA ALA A 314 -7.35 1.96 16.05
C ALA A 314 -6.01 1.21 16.12
N ALA A 315 -4.96 1.83 16.66
CA ALA A 315 -3.65 1.21 16.85
C ALA A 315 -2.82 1.93 17.92
N ILE A 316 -1.77 1.27 18.38
CA ILE A 316 -0.70 1.88 19.19
C ILE A 316 0.49 2.18 18.29
N MET A 317 1.13 3.32 18.45
CA MET A 317 2.36 3.67 17.75
C MET A 317 3.56 3.69 18.70
N ILE A 318 4.63 3.02 18.32
CA ILE A 318 5.95 3.16 18.95
C ILE A 318 6.90 3.77 17.91
N ALA A 319 7.37 4.99 18.17
CA ALA A 319 8.37 5.61 17.31
C ALA A 319 9.64 4.75 17.27
N ASN A 320 10.24 4.58 16.07
CA ASN A 320 11.41 3.69 15.90
C ASN A 320 12.58 4.02 16.85
N ALA A 321 12.81 5.30 17.15
CA ALA A 321 13.84 5.73 18.11
C ALA A 321 13.54 5.36 19.58
N LYS A 322 12.27 5.06 19.89
CA LYS A 322 11.81 4.64 21.22
C LYS A 322 11.50 3.15 21.29
N LEU A 323 11.82 2.39 20.25
CA LEU A 323 11.56 0.96 20.19
C LEU A 323 12.69 0.20 20.91
N THR A 324 12.38 -0.31 22.10
CA THR A 324 13.23 -1.22 22.87
C THR A 324 12.50 -2.54 23.10
N GLY A 325 13.24 -3.62 23.41
CA GLY A 325 12.63 -4.91 23.77
C GLY A 325 11.68 -4.81 24.95
N GLU A 326 12.09 -4.11 26.00
CA GLU A 326 11.28 -3.88 27.20
C GLU A 326 9.96 -3.16 26.87
N ARG A 327 10.04 -2.05 26.12
CA ARG A 327 8.85 -1.29 25.72
C ARG A 327 7.89 -2.09 24.86
N LEU A 328 8.45 -2.86 23.89
CA LEU A 328 7.65 -3.73 23.04
C LEU A 328 6.94 -4.81 23.88
N ALA A 329 7.67 -5.48 24.78
CA ALA A 329 7.11 -6.49 25.68
C ALA A 329 6.02 -5.92 26.58
N ALA A 330 6.27 -4.75 27.19
CA ALA A 330 5.26 -4.08 28.03
C ALA A 330 3.99 -3.75 27.26
N THR A 331 4.12 -3.27 26.02
CA THR A 331 2.97 -2.95 25.15
C THR A 331 2.21 -4.21 24.74
N ILE A 332 2.91 -5.30 24.37
CA ILE A 332 2.28 -6.59 24.05
C ILE A 332 1.50 -7.12 25.26
N ARG A 333 2.12 -7.15 26.45
CA ARG A 333 1.46 -7.62 27.68
C ARG A 333 0.23 -6.79 28.02
N SER A 334 0.34 -5.45 27.92
CA SER A 334 -0.76 -4.54 28.21
C SER A 334 -1.96 -4.80 27.32
N LEU A 335 -1.75 -4.97 25.99
CA LEU A 335 -2.83 -5.21 25.04
C LEU A 335 -3.44 -6.60 25.17
N LEU A 336 -2.62 -7.64 25.25
CA LEU A 336 -3.11 -9.02 25.36
C LEU A 336 -3.64 -9.37 26.76
N GLY A 337 -3.30 -8.57 27.77
CA GLY A 337 -3.86 -8.65 29.12
C GLY A 337 -5.20 -7.94 29.30
N ASP A 338 -5.56 -7.07 28.36
CA ASP A 338 -6.83 -6.33 28.34
C ASP A 338 -7.56 -6.60 27.02
N VAL A 339 -8.30 -7.71 26.98
CA VAL A 339 -9.05 -8.14 25.79
C VAL A 339 -10.08 -7.07 25.38
N ALA A 340 -10.70 -6.36 26.31
CA ALA A 340 -11.67 -5.32 26.00
C ALA A 340 -11.02 -4.16 25.22
N ARG A 341 -9.79 -3.78 25.62
CA ARG A 341 -9.00 -2.77 24.92
C ARG A 341 -8.57 -3.26 23.52
N LEU A 342 -8.14 -4.52 23.42
CA LEU A 342 -7.76 -5.13 22.15
C LEU A 342 -8.93 -5.10 21.14
N GLU A 343 -10.11 -5.55 21.58
CA GLU A 343 -11.34 -5.52 20.77
C GLU A 343 -11.78 -4.10 20.41
N ALA A 344 -11.57 -3.12 21.29
CA ALA A 344 -11.86 -1.73 20.99
C ALA A 344 -11.01 -1.21 19.83
N LEU A 345 -9.69 -1.49 19.83
CA LEU A 345 -8.80 -1.15 18.71
C LEU A 345 -9.24 -1.82 17.40
N GLU A 346 -9.65 -3.09 17.45
CA GLU A 346 -10.13 -3.83 16.29
C GLU A 346 -11.43 -3.27 15.71
N ARG A 347 -12.40 -2.95 16.58
CA ARG A 347 -13.65 -2.29 16.15
C ARG A 347 -13.39 -0.95 15.49
N ASN A 348 -12.49 -0.14 16.06
CA ASN A 348 -12.13 1.17 15.52
C ASN A 348 -11.38 1.03 14.20
N ALA A 349 -10.44 0.08 14.09
CA ALA A 349 -9.75 -0.23 12.84
C ALA A 349 -10.75 -0.61 11.74
N ARG A 350 -11.70 -1.49 12.05
CA ARG A 350 -12.74 -1.91 11.11
C ARG A 350 -13.65 -0.76 10.70
N LYS A 351 -14.03 0.11 11.63
CA LYS A 351 -14.86 1.30 11.36
C LYS A 351 -14.16 2.29 10.43
N ALA A 352 -12.83 2.42 10.57
CA ALA A 352 -12.01 3.30 9.73
C ALA A 352 -11.63 2.68 8.37
N ALA A 353 -12.06 1.44 8.07
CA ALA A 353 -11.78 0.78 6.81
C ALA A 353 -12.68 1.28 5.68
N VAL A 354 -12.10 1.49 4.50
CA VAL A 354 -12.84 1.72 3.25
C VAL A 354 -12.70 0.46 2.39
N LEU A 355 -13.78 -0.32 2.30
CA LEU A 355 -13.75 -1.64 1.67
C LEU A 355 -14.08 -1.62 0.17
N ASP A 356 -14.59 -0.50 -0.33
CA ASP A 356 -14.99 -0.25 -1.72
C ASP A 356 -14.08 0.75 -2.44
N ALA A 357 -12.83 0.89 -1.99
CA ALA A 357 -11.88 1.88 -2.51
C ALA A 357 -11.62 1.75 -4.02
N GLU A 358 -11.45 0.52 -4.53
CA GLU A 358 -11.25 0.28 -5.96
C GLU A 358 -12.48 0.69 -6.80
N GLN A 359 -13.68 0.50 -6.27
CA GLN A 359 -14.92 0.89 -6.93
C GLN A 359 -15.02 2.41 -7.04
N ARG A 360 -14.76 3.14 -5.93
CA ARG A 360 -14.74 4.60 -5.90
C ARG A 360 -13.70 5.19 -6.85
N ILE A 361 -12.52 4.56 -6.97
CA ILE A 361 -11.47 5.01 -7.87
C ILE A 361 -11.89 4.83 -9.33
N VAL A 362 -12.54 3.71 -9.66
CA VAL A 362 -13.06 3.49 -11.02
C VAL A 362 -14.19 4.46 -11.34
N ASP A 363 -15.08 4.78 -10.38
CA ASP A 363 -16.10 5.83 -10.55
C ASP A 363 -15.48 7.19 -10.89
N LEU A 364 -14.34 7.54 -10.26
CA LEU A 364 -13.61 8.77 -10.59
C LEU A 364 -12.96 8.70 -11.98
N ALA A 365 -12.45 7.53 -12.37
CA ALA A 365 -11.89 7.34 -13.71
C ALA A 365 -12.97 7.50 -14.79
N GLU A 366 -14.16 6.97 -14.56
CA GLU A 366 -15.32 7.15 -15.45
C GLU A 366 -15.75 8.64 -15.55
N LYS A 367 -15.83 9.34 -14.41
CA LYS A 367 -16.10 10.78 -14.40
C LYS A 367 -15.04 11.59 -15.14
N ALA A 368 -13.74 11.23 -15.00
CA ALA A 368 -12.68 11.90 -15.73
C ALA A 368 -12.84 11.72 -17.24
N VAL A 369 -13.21 10.52 -17.71
CA VAL A 369 -13.51 10.27 -19.13
C VAL A 369 -14.67 11.12 -19.61
N GLN A 370 -15.80 11.13 -18.87
CA GLN A 370 -17.00 11.90 -19.21
C GLN A 370 -16.74 13.41 -19.32
N ALA A 371 -15.83 13.95 -18.50
CA ALA A 371 -15.48 15.36 -18.52
C ALA A 371 -14.64 15.77 -19.74
N HIS A 372 -14.12 14.81 -20.52
CA HIS A 372 -13.31 15.04 -21.72
C HIS A 372 -14.05 14.69 -23.03
N VAL A 373 -15.27 14.18 -22.95
CA VAL A 373 -16.19 13.95 -24.08
C VAL A 373 -17.04 15.19 -24.32
#